data_125bbab3dd1dc94c1d554358d2c2f8f0
#
_entry.id   125bbab3dd1dc94c1d554358d2c2f8f0
#
_cell.length_a   1.000
_cell.length_b   1.000
_cell.length_c   1.000
_cell.angle_alpha   90.00
_cell.angle_beta   90.00
_cell.angle_gamma   90.00
#
_symmetry.space_group_name_H-M   'P 1'
#
loop_
_entity.id
_entity.type
_entity.pdbx_description
1 polymer ?
#
loop_
_entity_poly.entity_id
_entity_poly.type
_entity_poly.pdbx_seq_one_letter_code
_entity_poly.pdbx_strand_id
1 'polypeptide(L)'
;MTDKAEFHCSFCGTHKDNVQKLIVGESVAICSDCVGLCQTLIEEEQVDNKNAQSDVIEKVEPYAIMRHLDKWVVGQKSAKEVLAVAITNHYKRVFNPPPKGLTIHKGNVLLLGPTGCGKTLLAQTVAKYLNVPFI
;
A
#
# COMPACT_ATOMS: atom_id res chain seq x y z
N MET A 1 -29.78 1.10 34.75
CA MET A 1 -28.32 0.79 34.86
C MET A 1 -27.52 1.59 33.84
N THR A 2 -27.76 2.91 33.74
CA THR A 2 -27.18 3.79 32.69
C THR A 2 -26.25 4.87 33.24
N ASP A 3 -26.02 4.93 34.57
CA ASP A 3 -25.31 6.04 35.21
C ASP A 3 -23.78 5.97 35.23
N LYS A 4 -23.17 4.83 34.88
CA LYS A 4 -21.70 4.70 34.93
C LYS A 4 -20.97 5.27 33.73
N ALA A 5 -21.61 5.29 32.56
CA ALA A 5 -20.98 5.76 31.31
C ALA A 5 -20.91 7.30 31.21
N GLU A 6 -21.82 8.02 31.93
CA GLU A 6 -21.86 9.50 31.87
C GLU A 6 -20.68 10.20 32.55
N PHE A 7 -20.02 9.53 33.49
CA PHE A 7 -19.01 10.17 34.34
C PHE A 7 -17.61 9.55 34.27
N HIS A 8 -17.44 8.43 33.55
CA HIS A 8 -16.17 7.73 33.45
C HIS A 8 -15.86 7.39 32.01
N CYS A 9 -14.58 7.49 31.66
CA CYS A 9 -14.09 6.97 30.38
C CYS A 9 -14.25 5.44 30.32
N SER A 10 -14.97 4.92 29.36
CA SER A 10 -15.17 3.48 29.17
C SER A 10 -13.89 2.73 28.77
N PHE A 11 -12.85 3.47 28.34
CA PHE A 11 -11.59 2.92 27.88
C PHE A 11 -10.55 2.79 29.00
N CYS A 12 -10.32 3.86 29.77
CA CYS A 12 -9.34 3.89 30.87
C CYS A 12 -9.96 3.92 32.27
N GLY A 13 -11.29 4.08 32.42
CA GLY A 13 -11.99 4.13 33.68
C GLY A 13 -11.84 5.46 34.45
N THR A 14 -11.14 6.46 33.93
CA THR A 14 -10.90 7.74 34.61
C THR A 14 -12.20 8.57 34.69
N HIS A 15 -12.43 9.19 35.85
CA HIS A 15 -13.59 10.04 36.08
C HIS A 15 -13.47 11.35 35.29
N LYS A 16 -14.61 11.95 34.92
CA LYS A 16 -14.65 13.16 34.08
C LYS A 16 -13.91 14.36 34.68
N ASP A 17 -13.86 14.46 36.01
CA ASP A 17 -13.21 15.56 36.68
C ASP A 17 -11.66 15.50 36.60
N ASN A 18 -11.12 14.34 36.26
CA ASN A 18 -9.69 14.09 36.13
C ASN A 18 -9.20 14.09 34.64
N VAL A 19 -10.06 14.46 33.70
CA VAL A 19 -9.74 14.56 32.30
C VAL A 19 -10.16 15.91 31.73
N GLN A 20 -9.45 16.42 30.76
CA GLN A 20 -9.77 17.73 30.16
C GLN A 20 -11.14 17.74 29.47
N LYS A 21 -11.49 16.65 28.81
CA LYS A 21 -12.76 16.50 28.09
C LYS A 21 -13.18 15.05 28.07
N LEU A 22 -14.47 14.80 28.28
CA LEU A 22 -15.11 13.51 28.10
C LEU A 22 -16.12 13.62 26.97
N ILE A 23 -15.98 12.78 25.95
CA ILE A 23 -16.91 12.66 24.83
C ILE A 23 -17.84 11.52 25.14
N VAL A 24 -19.15 11.82 25.23
CA VAL A 24 -20.18 10.87 25.64
C VAL A 24 -20.98 10.43 24.39
N GLY A 25 -21.09 9.13 24.17
CA GLY A 25 -21.98 8.49 23.20
C GLY A 25 -23.25 7.93 23.89
N GLU A 26 -24.06 7.18 23.15
CA GLU A 26 -25.34 6.64 23.66
C GLU A 26 -25.17 5.71 24.88
N SER A 27 -24.09 4.95 24.96
CA SER A 27 -23.84 3.99 26.05
C SER A 27 -22.36 3.92 26.48
N VAL A 28 -21.49 4.75 25.92
CA VAL A 28 -20.04 4.77 26.17
C VAL A 28 -19.54 6.20 26.22
N ALA A 29 -18.42 6.39 26.94
CA ALA A 29 -17.72 7.67 26.95
C ALA A 29 -16.22 7.45 26.77
N ILE A 30 -15.52 8.38 26.10
CA ILE A 30 -14.07 8.35 25.91
C ILE A 30 -13.45 9.69 26.30
N CYS A 31 -12.33 9.69 27.02
CA CYS A 31 -11.64 10.91 27.39
C CYS A 31 -10.67 11.38 26.30
N SER A 32 -10.31 12.68 26.37
CA SER A 32 -9.34 13.31 25.47
C SER A 32 -8.01 12.58 25.39
N ASP A 33 -7.53 12.05 26.51
CA ASP A 33 -6.24 11.36 26.58
C ASP A 33 -6.26 10.03 25.85
N CYS A 34 -7.36 9.27 26.00
CA CYS A 34 -7.57 8.03 25.24
C CYS A 34 -7.75 8.30 23.74
N VAL A 35 -8.42 9.39 23.36
CA VAL A 35 -8.53 9.80 21.95
C VAL A 35 -7.15 10.12 21.39
N GLY A 36 -6.32 10.88 22.12
CA GLY A 36 -4.94 11.17 21.73
C GLY A 36 -4.10 9.91 21.56
N LEU A 37 -4.20 8.96 22.49
CA LEU A 37 -3.50 7.67 22.38
C LEU A 37 -3.95 6.87 21.14
N CYS A 38 -5.24 6.79 20.89
CA CYS A 38 -5.76 6.14 19.69
C CYS A 38 -5.27 6.81 18.40
N GLN A 39 -5.22 8.14 18.39
CA GLN A 39 -4.72 8.89 17.24
C GLN A 39 -3.25 8.60 16.97
N THR A 40 -2.40 8.58 18.01
CA THR A 40 -0.98 8.24 17.89
C THR A 40 -0.79 6.83 17.32
N LEU A 41 -1.53 5.84 17.82
CA LEU A 41 -1.45 4.47 17.31
C LEU A 41 -1.87 4.37 15.84
N ILE A 42 -2.93 5.07 15.44
CA ILE A 42 -3.38 5.11 14.04
C ILE A 42 -2.34 5.81 13.15
N GLU A 43 -1.70 6.87 13.64
CA GLU A 43 -0.65 7.58 12.91
C GLU A 43 0.62 6.72 12.75
N GLU A 44 1.02 5.97 13.78
CA GLU A 44 2.14 5.02 13.72
C GLU A 44 1.89 3.93 12.67
N GLU A 45 0.70 3.31 12.64
CA GLU A 45 0.34 2.33 11.62
C GLU A 45 0.33 2.93 10.20
N GLN A 46 -0.03 4.22 10.07
CA GLN A 46 0.00 4.91 8.77
C GLN A 46 1.42 5.25 8.31
N VAL A 47 2.35 5.53 9.22
CA VAL A 47 3.76 5.78 8.92
C VAL A 47 4.43 4.50 8.44
N ASP A 48 4.19 3.37 9.10
CA ASP A 48 4.72 2.06 8.66
C ASP A 48 4.19 1.68 7.27
N ASN A 49 2.91 1.90 7.00
CA ASN A 49 2.33 1.69 5.68
C ASN A 49 2.91 2.64 4.60
N LYS A 50 3.16 3.91 4.94
CA LYS A 50 3.76 4.87 4.00
C LYS A 50 5.22 4.55 3.70
N ASN A 51 5.99 4.10 4.68
CA ASN A 51 7.39 3.69 4.49
C ASN A 51 7.48 2.42 3.64
N ALA A 52 6.66 1.41 3.92
CA ALA A 52 6.55 0.21 3.07
C ALA A 52 6.11 0.55 1.64
N GLN A 53 5.23 1.54 1.49
CA GLN A 53 4.73 2.00 0.19
C GLN A 53 5.78 2.80 -0.60
N SER A 54 6.61 3.64 0.06
CA SER A 54 7.71 4.37 -0.57
C SER A 54 8.80 3.43 -1.08
N ASP A 55 9.17 2.41 -0.31
CA ASP A 55 10.15 1.39 -0.71
C ASP A 55 9.69 0.58 -1.92
N VAL A 56 8.39 0.28 -1.99
CA VAL A 56 7.82 -0.42 -3.16
C VAL A 56 7.77 0.51 -4.36
N ILE A 57 7.41 1.78 -4.19
CA ILE A 57 7.37 2.77 -5.29
C ILE A 57 8.77 2.96 -5.89
N GLU A 58 9.81 3.04 -5.09
CA GLU A 58 11.20 3.16 -5.58
C GLU A 58 11.63 1.92 -6.35
N LYS A 59 11.29 0.71 -5.86
CA LYS A 59 11.55 -0.55 -6.59
C LYS A 59 10.78 -0.66 -7.89
N VAL A 60 9.63 -0.03 -8.01
CA VAL A 60 8.75 -0.10 -9.18
C VAL A 60 9.02 1.01 -10.20
N GLU A 61 10.08 1.78 -10.05
CA GLU A 61 10.53 2.70 -11.10
C GLU A 61 10.97 1.95 -12.38
N PRO A 62 10.61 2.43 -13.59
CA PRO A 62 10.96 1.77 -14.85
C PRO A 62 12.45 1.48 -14.98
N TYR A 63 13.29 2.44 -14.60
CA TYR A 63 14.75 2.28 -14.65
C TYR A 63 15.29 1.23 -13.67
N ALA A 64 14.69 1.11 -12.48
CA ALA A 64 15.08 0.10 -11.50
C ALA A 64 14.74 -1.31 -12.01
N ILE A 65 13.54 -1.49 -12.59
CA ILE A 65 13.11 -2.75 -13.22
C ILE A 65 14.02 -3.09 -14.40
N MET A 66 14.32 -2.13 -15.28
CA MET A 66 15.20 -2.35 -16.41
C MET A 66 16.61 -2.76 -16.00
N ARG A 67 17.22 -2.06 -15.04
CA ARG A 67 18.55 -2.43 -14.50
C ARG A 67 18.55 -3.84 -13.89
N HIS A 68 17.46 -4.24 -13.26
CA HIS A 68 17.33 -5.60 -12.75
C HIS A 68 17.24 -6.63 -13.88
N LEU A 69 16.40 -6.37 -14.88
CA LEU A 69 16.25 -7.24 -16.05
C LEU A 69 17.55 -7.39 -16.84
N ASP A 70 18.34 -6.32 -16.96
CA ASP A 70 19.62 -6.33 -17.69
C ASP A 70 20.67 -7.24 -17.06
N LYS A 71 20.55 -7.52 -15.76
CA LYS A 71 21.46 -8.46 -15.05
C LYS A 71 21.20 -9.92 -15.44
N TRP A 72 19.95 -10.26 -15.82
CA TRP A 72 19.55 -11.65 -16.01
C TRP A 72 19.16 -11.99 -17.45
N VAL A 73 18.74 -11.02 -18.22
CA VAL A 73 18.27 -11.21 -19.60
C VAL A 73 19.13 -10.41 -20.54
N VAL A 74 19.80 -11.10 -21.46
CA VAL A 74 20.63 -10.46 -22.48
C VAL A 74 19.77 -10.02 -23.67
N GLY A 75 19.96 -8.82 -24.16
CA GLY A 75 19.23 -8.28 -25.31
C GLY A 75 17.79 -7.87 -25.00
N GLN A 76 16.93 -7.88 -26.02
CA GLN A 76 15.49 -7.58 -25.94
C GLN A 76 15.13 -6.24 -25.26
N LYS A 77 15.88 -5.18 -25.57
CA LYS A 77 15.76 -3.86 -24.95
C LYS A 77 14.32 -3.33 -25.01
N SER A 78 13.71 -3.35 -26.18
CA SER A 78 12.35 -2.85 -26.38
C SER A 78 11.31 -3.61 -25.56
N ALA A 79 11.41 -4.95 -25.47
CA ALA A 79 10.50 -5.74 -24.65
C ALA A 79 10.64 -5.43 -23.15
N LYS A 80 11.86 -5.23 -22.68
CA LYS A 80 12.14 -4.83 -21.28
C LYS A 80 11.57 -3.45 -20.97
N GLU A 81 11.73 -2.48 -21.87
CA GLU A 81 11.21 -1.11 -21.71
C GLU A 81 9.68 -1.13 -21.59
N VAL A 82 9.01 -1.80 -22.53
CA VAL A 82 7.54 -1.90 -22.52
C VAL A 82 7.04 -2.60 -21.26
N LEU A 83 7.69 -3.69 -20.86
CA LEU A 83 7.32 -4.43 -19.65
C LEU A 83 7.53 -3.60 -18.39
N ALA A 84 8.66 -2.91 -18.26
CA ALA A 84 8.97 -2.06 -17.12
C ALA A 84 7.94 -0.92 -16.97
N VAL A 85 7.60 -0.24 -18.05
CA VAL A 85 6.58 0.82 -18.05
C VAL A 85 5.19 0.28 -17.71
N ALA A 86 4.80 -0.86 -18.27
CA ALA A 86 3.51 -1.47 -18.01
C ALA A 86 3.34 -1.84 -16.52
N ILE A 87 4.38 -2.41 -15.92
CA ILE A 87 4.42 -2.76 -14.50
C ILE A 87 4.35 -1.52 -13.63
N THR A 88 5.17 -0.51 -13.92
CA THR A 88 5.15 0.76 -13.19
C THR A 88 3.76 1.41 -13.23
N ASN A 89 3.12 1.43 -14.39
CA ASN A 89 1.76 1.97 -14.53
C ASN A 89 0.71 1.14 -13.79
N HIS A 90 0.90 -0.17 -13.69
CA HIS A 90 0.03 -1.03 -12.88
C HIS A 90 0.13 -0.66 -11.40
N TYR A 91 1.33 -0.60 -10.85
CA TYR A 91 1.55 -0.26 -9.44
C TYR A 91 1.14 1.17 -9.11
N LYS A 92 1.41 2.15 -9.97
CA LYS A 92 0.93 3.53 -9.80
C LYS A 92 -0.58 3.59 -9.65
N ARG A 93 -1.34 2.76 -10.38
CA ARG A 93 -2.81 2.69 -10.23
C ARG A 93 -3.26 1.99 -8.95
N VAL A 94 -2.51 1.00 -8.49
CA VAL A 94 -2.80 0.32 -7.22
C VAL A 94 -2.61 1.28 -6.05
N PHE A 95 -1.51 2.04 -6.06
CA PHE A 95 -1.20 2.97 -4.97
C PHE A 95 -1.96 4.30 -5.05
N ASN A 96 -2.35 4.72 -6.25
CA ASN A 96 -3.10 5.95 -6.48
C ASN A 96 -4.38 5.62 -7.24
N PRO A 97 -5.43 5.17 -6.56
CA PRO A 97 -6.70 4.91 -7.22
C PRO A 97 -7.26 6.19 -7.85
N PRO A 98 -7.82 6.11 -9.05
CA PRO A 98 -8.36 7.28 -9.74
C PRO A 98 -9.51 7.90 -8.95
N PRO A 99 -9.70 9.22 -9.03
CA PRO A 99 -10.83 9.91 -8.40
C PRO A 99 -12.16 9.39 -8.93
N LYS A 100 -13.21 9.53 -8.12
CA LYS A 100 -14.57 9.09 -8.49
C LYS A 100 -14.99 9.73 -9.81
N GLY A 101 -15.41 8.90 -10.76
CA GLY A 101 -15.86 9.32 -12.09
C GLY A 101 -14.83 9.16 -13.22
N LEU A 102 -13.56 8.86 -12.90
CA LEU A 102 -12.55 8.56 -13.90
C LEU A 102 -12.26 7.06 -13.93
N THR A 103 -12.50 6.42 -15.07
CA THR A 103 -12.17 4.99 -15.29
C THR A 103 -10.89 4.88 -16.08
N ILE A 104 -9.84 4.34 -15.47
CA ILE A 104 -8.58 4.03 -16.14
C ILE A 104 -8.56 2.54 -16.45
N HIS A 105 -8.56 2.17 -17.73
CA HIS A 105 -8.53 0.78 -18.16
C HIS A 105 -7.20 0.11 -17.77
N LYS A 106 -7.28 -1.17 -17.39
CA LYS A 106 -6.09 -2.00 -17.13
C LYS A 106 -5.40 -2.30 -18.45
N GLY A 107 -4.09 -2.04 -18.52
CA GLY A 107 -3.27 -2.50 -19.64
C GLY A 107 -2.89 -3.97 -19.46
N ASN A 108 -3.10 -4.80 -20.48
CA ASN A 108 -2.59 -6.16 -20.52
C ASN A 108 -1.34 -6.18 -21.39
N VAL A 109 -0.35 -6.98 -21.03
CA VAL A 109 0.88 -7.18 -21.80
C VAL A 109 0.86 -8.58 -22.41
N LEU A 110 1.02 -8.65 -23.72
CA LEU A 110 1.14 -9.90 -24.44
C LEU A 110 2.57 -10.04 -24.99
N LEU A 111 3.26 -11.11 -24.58
CA LEU A 111 4.59 -11.44 -25.07
C LEU A 111 4.50 -12.49 -26.19
N LEU A 112 4.83 -12.07 -27.40
CA LEU A 112 4.83 -12.93 -28.59
C LEU A 112 6.28 -13.17 -29.05
N GLY A 113 6.54 -14.37 -29.54
CA GLY A 113 7.84 -14.75 -30.09
C GLY A 113 8.05 -16.26 -30.12
N PRO A 114 9.10 -16.74 -30.79
CA PRO A 114 9.43 -18.16 -30.90
C PRO A 114 9.75 -18.77 -29.53
N THR A 115 9.69 -20.10 -29.47
CA THR A 115 10.12 -20.84 -28.25
C THR A 115 11.58 -20.57 -27.96
N GLY A 116 11.93 -20.42 -26.70
CA GLY A 116 13.32 -20.18 -26.26
C GLY A 116 13.79 -18.72 -26.32
N CYS A 117 13.00 -17.76 -26.81
CA CYS A 117 13.40 -16.35 -26.86
C CYS A 117 13.33 -15.60 -25.52
N GLY A 118 13.09 -16.29 -24.40
CA GLY A 118 13.16 -15.71 -23.05
C GLY A 118 11.89 -15.05 -22.52
N LYS A 119 10.71 -15.27 -23.15
CA LYS A 119 9.43 -14.70 -22.67
C LYS A 119 9.13 -15.04 -21.22
N THR A 120 9.19 -16.31 -20.88
CA THR A 120 8.96 -16.80 -19.52
C THR A 120 10.04 -16.30 -18.55
N LEU A 121 11.29 -16.25 -18.98
CA LEU A 121 12.41 -15.74 -18.18
C LEU A 121 12.19 -14.26 -17.81
N LEU A 122 11.75 -13.43 -18.74
CA LEU A 122 11.41 -12.02 -18.48
C LEU A 122 10.34 -11.92 -17.39
N ALA A 123 9.23 -12.65 -17.54
CA ALA A 123 8.12 -12.62 -16.59
C ALA A 123 8.53 -13.14 -15.21
N GLN A 124 9.26 -14.26 -15.15
CA GLN A 124 9.76 -14.82 -13.89
C GLN A 124 10.76 -13.90 -13.19
N THR A 125 11.65 -13.26 -13.94
CA THR A 125 12.65 -12.33 -13.36
C THR A 125 11.97 -11.12 -12.73
N VAL A 126 10.95 -10.58 -13.38
CA VAL A 126 10.14 -9.48 -12.82
C VAL A 126 9.37 -9.94 -11.59
N ALA A 127 8.72 -11.09 -11.64
CA ALA A 127 7.96 -11.61 -10.51
C ALA A 127 8.85 -11.80 -9.27
N LYS A 128 10.06 -12.33 -9.45
CA LYS A 128 11.07 -12.44 -8.37
C LYS A 128 11.50 -11.08 -7.84
N TYR A 129 11.72 -10.11 -8.72
CA TYR A 129 12.13 -8.76 -8.31
C TYR A 129 11.07 -8.06 -7.47
N LEU A 130 9.82 -8.22 -7.84
CA LEU A 130 8.67 -7.62 -7.16
C LEU A 130 8.16 -8.46 -5.97
N ASN A 131 8.75 -9.64 -5.76
CA ASN A 131 8.33 -10.60 -4.73
C ASN A 131 6.83 -10.98 -4.84
N VAL A 132 6.37 -11.22 -6.06
CA VAL A 132 5.01 -11.68 -6.34
C VAL A 132 5.01 -13.12 -6.86
N PRO A 133 3.95 -13.91 -6.57
CA PRO A 133 3.86 -15.28 -7.07
C PRO A 133 3.80 -15.29 -8.61
N PHE A 134 4.50 -16.23 -9.21
CA PHE A 134 4.45 -16.52 -10.63
C PHE A 134 3.79 -17.89 -10.83
N ILE A 135 2.67 -17.89 -11.53
CA ILE A 135 1.86 -19.08 -11.79
C ILE A 135 1.91 -19.38 -13.30
#